data_66aa285c415600832bdd7047a5bc2939
#
_entry.id   66aa285c415600832bdd7047a5bc2939
#
_cell.length_a   1.000
_cell.length_b   1.000
_cell.length_c   1.000
_cell.angle_alpha   90.00
_cell.angle_beta   90.00
_cell.angle_gamma   90.00
#
_symmetry.space_group_name_H-M   'P 1'
#
loop_
_entity.id
_entity.type
_entity.pdbx_description
1 polymer ?
#
loop_
_entity_poly.entity_id
_entity_poly.type
_entity_poly.pdbx_seq_one_letter_code
_entity_poly.pdbx_strand_id
1 'polypeptide(L)'
;MKNTALTEKHIALGAKMVPFAGYNMPVTYEGINAEHATVRNGVGVFDVSHMGEFILKGENALDLIQRVTSNDASKLYDGKVQYSCLPNKDGGIVDDLLVYRIDDKTYMLVVNASNIEKDWNWIQSFNDKGVEMHNISDKTSLLAIQGPKAADALQSLTDVDLASMEYYSFVKGTFAGVENVIISATGYTGAGGFEIYFENEYAEKIWDLVFEAGKSYNIKPIGLAARDTLRLEMGFCLYGNDIDDTTSPIEAGLGWITKFSKPFTNSEALQAQKEAGIQRKLVGFEMIDRGIPRHDYEIADADGNIIGKVTSGTQAPSLQKAIGMGYVAKDFSKEGTEVFINIRNTPIKAKVVKFPFYK
;
A
#
# COMPACT_ATOMS: atom_id res chain seq x y z
N MET A 1 -6.64 -22.19 0.68
CA MET A 1 -6.66 -20.87 1.32
C MET A 1 -5.71 -20.93 2.50
N LYS A 2 -4.75 -19.99 2.58
CA LYS A 2 -3.78 -19.91 3.68
C LYS A 2 -4.39 -19.17 4.89
N ASN A 3 -3.84 -19.39 6.06
CA ASN A 3 -4.15 -18.66 7.29
C ASN A 3 -2.89 -17.89 7.74
N THR A 4 -3.07 -16.72 8.34
CA THR A 4 -2.00 -16.06 9.09
C THR A 4 -1.84 -16.74 10.47
N ALA A 5 -0.75 -16.46 11.16
CA ALA A 5 -0.54 -16.95 12.52
C ALA A 5 -1.59 -16.43 13.53
N LEU A 6 -2.37 -15.40 13.16
CA LEU A 6 -3.37 -14.75 14.00
C LEU A 6 -4.82 -15.09 13.61
N THR A 7 -5.05 -15.95 12.62
CA THR A 7 -6.40 -16.27 12.12
C THR A 7 -7.37 -16.68 13.22
N GLU A 8 -6.95 -17.55 14.14
CA GLU A 8 -7.80 -17.98 15.27
C GLU A 8 -8.11 -16.85 16.25
N LYS A 9 -7.19 -15.91 16.46
CA LYS A 9 -7.43 -14.68 17.24
C LYS A 9 -8.52 -13.82 16.61
N HIS A 10 -8.49 -13.64 15.28
CA HIS A 10 -9.51 -12.87 14.57
C HIS A 10 -10.89 -13.51 14.67
N ILE A 11 -10.96 -14.84 14.50
CA ILE A 11 -12.20 -15.59 14.65
C ILE A 11 -12.75 -15.46 16.09
N ALA A 12 -11.88 -15.62 17.09
CA ALA A 12 -12.26 -15.48 18.50
C ALA A 12 -12.75 -14.06 18.87
N LEU A 13 -12.24 -13.03 18.19
CA LEU A 13 -12.67 -11.63 18.32
C LEU A 13 -13.98 -11.33 17.54
N GLY A 14 -14.57 -12.31 16.86
CA GLY A 14 -15.81 -12.15 16.10
C GLY A 14 -15.64 -11.44 14.76
N ALA A 15 -14.42 -11.43 14.20
CA ALA A 15 -14.17 -10.83 12.89
C ALA A 15 -14.98 -11.53 11.78
N LYS A 16 -15.50 -10.74 10.84
CA LYS A 16 -16.01 -11.28 9.58
C LYS A 16 -14.80 -11.66 8.70
N MET A 17 -14.58 -12.96 8.56
CA MET A 17 -13.48 -13.50 7.76
C MET A 17 -13.91 -13.66 6.30
N VAL A 18 -13.00 -13.33 5.37
CA VAL A 18 -13.21 -13.47 3.91
C VAL A 18 -11.94 -13.94 3.21
N PRO A 19 -12.06 -14.61 2.04
CA PRO A 19 -10.94 -14.85 1.16
C PRO A 19 -10.36 -13.52 0.63
N PHE A 20 -9.06 -13.30 0.81
CA PHE A 20 -8.35 -12.15 0.28
C PHE A 20 -6.91 -12.55 -0.10
N ALA A 21 -6.52 -12.33 -1.35
CA ALA A 21 -5.19 -12.66 -1.88
C ALA A 21 -4.70 -14.09 -1.52
N GLY A 22 -5.61 -15.07 -1.51
CA GLY A 22 -5.31 -16.46 -1.16
C GLY A 22 -5.31 -16.79 0.33
N TYR A 23 -5.54 -15.80 1.20
CA TYR A 23 -5.61 -15.93 2.65
C TYR A 23 -7.04 -15.77 3.18
N ASN A 24 -7.29 -16.31 4.39
CA ASN A 24 -8.49 -16.09 5.17
C ASN A 24 -8.26 -14.87 6.08
N MET A 25 -8.83 -13.73 5.73
CA MET A 25 -8.49 -12.43 6.36
C MET A 25 -9.69 -11.77 7.02
N PRO A 26 -9.49 -11.02 8.13
CA PRO A 26 -10.53 -10.24 8.76
C PRO A 26 -10.89 -9.01 7.91
N VAL A 27 -12.11 -8.93 7.44
CA VAL A 27 -12.60 -7.78 6.66
C VAL A 27 -13.17 -6.68 7.56
N THR A 28 -13.86 -7.04 8.64
CA THR A 28 -14.38 -6.12 9.65
C THR A 28 -14.54 -6.81 11.01
N TYR A 29 -14.54 -6.01 12.09
CA TYR A 29 -14.89 -6.40 13.47
C TYR A 29 -16.13 -5.64 13.93
N GLU A 30 -16.03 -4.34 14.18
CA GLU A 30 -17.14 -3.48 14.65
C GLU A 30 -17.88 -2.79 13.49
N GLY A 31 -17.30 -2.81 12.29
CA GLY A 31 -17.80 -2.15 11.10
C GLY A 31 -16.90 -1.03 10.57
N ILE A 32 -16.97 -0.83 9.26
CA ILE A 32 -16.03 0.00 8.51
C ILE A 32 -15.89 1.41 9.08
N ASN A 33 -17.00 2.10 9.35
CA ASN A 33 -16.97 3.49 9.80
C ASN A 33 -16.35 3.66 11.19
N ALA A 34 -16.67 2.76 12.13
CA ALA A 34 -16.12 2.78 13.47
C ALA A 34 -14.61 2.48 13.47
N GLU A 35 -14.23 1.46 12.72
CA GLU A 35 -12.83 1.05 12.56
C GLU A 35 -12.00 2.15 11.87
N HIS A 36 -12.52 2.75 10.79
CA HIS A 36 -11.90 3.88 10.12
C HIS A 36 -11.67 5.08 11.07
N ALA A 37 -12.70 5.45 11.84
CA ALA A 37 -12.63 6.55 12.80
C ALA A 37 -11.63 6.25 13.92
N THR A 38 -11.52 5.00 14.37
CA THR A 38 -10.53 4.57 15.35
C THR A 38 -9.10 4.86 14.85
N VAL A 39 -8.78 4.55 13.61
CA VAL A 39 -7.46 4.82 13.03
C VAL A 39 -7.23 6.33 12.87
N ARG A 40 -8.20 7.08 12.37
CA ARG A 40 -8.06 8.54 12.17
C ARG A 40 -7.84 9.30 13.47
N ASN A 41 -8.50 8.90 14.58
CA ASN A 41 -8.54 9.67 15.81
C ASN A 41 -7.75 9.05 16.98
N GLY A 42 -7.32 7.83 16.84
CA GLY A 42 -6.70 7.06 17.93
C GLY A 42 -5.61 6.13 17.46
N VAL A 43 -5.80 4.82 17.64
CA VAL A 43 -4.88 3.78 17.22
C VAL A 43 -5.62 2.48 16.91
N GLY A 44 -5.32 1.88 15.76
CA GLY A 44 -5.86 0.60 15.32
C GLY A 44 -4.78 -0.37 14.86
N VAL A 45 -5.04 -1.67 14.96
CA VAL A 45 -4.12 -2.74 14.59
C VAL A 45 -4.70 -3.55 13.44
N PHE A 46 -3.97 -3.61 12.34
CA PHE A 46 -4.26 -4.48 11.21
C PHE A 46 -3.30 -5.67 11.23
N ASP A 47 -3.83 -6.88 11.09
CA ASP A 47 -3.01 -8.00 10.63
C ASP A 47 -2.85 -7.91 9.11
N VAL A 48 -1.63 -7.69 8.66
CA VAL A 48 -1.27 -7.65 7.24
C VAL A 48 -0.17 -8.68 6.91
N SER A 49 -0.11 -9.76 7.71
CA SER A 49 0.85 -10.86 7.57
C SER A 49 0.69 -11.67 6.27
N HIS A 50 -0.29 -11.31 5.44
CA HIS A 50 -0.45 -11.87 4.10
C HIS A 50 0.49 -11.24 3.07
N MET A 51 1.10 -10.11 3.39
CA MET A 51 2.10 -9.46 2.52
C MET A 51 3.31 -10.37 2.28
N GLY A 52 4.11 -10.06 1.27
CA GLY A 52 5.31 -10.80 0.94
C GLY A 52 6.57 -10.07 1.35
N GLU A 53 7.57 -10.81 1.87
CA GLU A 53 8.87 -10.29 2.25
C GLU A 53 9.98 -11.11 1.60
N PHE A 54 10.87 -10.42 0.87
CA PHE A 54 12.05 -11.00 0.25
C PHE A 54 13.31 -10.36 0.81
N ILE A 55 14.29 -11.18 1.17
CA ILE A 55 15.63 -10.71 1.54
C ILE A 55 16.56 -10.92 0.34
N LEU A 56 17.23 -9.87 -0.08
CA LEU A 56 18.26 -9.87 -1.13
C LEU A 56 19.60 -9.53 -0.50
N LYS A 57 20.63 -10.39 -0.72
CA LYS A 57 21.97 -10.23 -0.12
C LYS A 57 23.08 -10.35 -1.13
N GLY A 58 24.15 -9.63 -0.88
CA GLY A 58 25.42 -9.73 -1.60
C GLY A 58 25.82 -8.44 -2.30
N GLU A 59 27.02 -8.43 -2.84
CA GLU A 59 27.67 -7.27 -3.50
C GLU A 59 26.82 -6.71 -4.67
N ASN A 60 26.03 -7.56 -5.32
CA ASN A 60 25.24 -7.20 -6.48
C ASN A 60 23.75 -6.97 -6.12
N ALA A 61 23.37 -6.96 -4.84
CA ALA A 61 21.97 -6.80 -4.42
C ALA A 61 21.41 -5.43 -4.87
N LEU A 62 22.16 -4.35 -4.67
CA LEU A 62 21.75 -3.02 -5.13
C LEU A 62 21.59 -2.98 -6.66
N ASP A 63 22.51 -3.57 -7.42
CA ASP A 63 22.45 -3.59 -8.89
C ASP A 63 21.17 -4.28 -9.38
N LEU A 64 20.82 -5.41 -8.77
CA LEU A 64 19.60 -6.14 -9.11
C LEU A 64 18.35 -5.28 -8.80
N ILE A 65 18.28 -4.67 -7.62
CA ILE A 65 17.17 -3.80 -7.23
C ILE A 65 17.08 -2.60 -8.18
N GLN A 66 18.19 -1.95 -8.51
CA GLN A 66 18.23 -0.82 -9.45
C GLN A 66 17.74 -1.20 -10.85
N ARG A 67 18.00 -2.43 -11.29
CA ARG A 67 17.58 -2.95 -12.58
C ARG A 67 16.06 -3.22 -12.66
N VAL A 68 15.46 -3.71 -11.59
CA VAL A 68 14.06 -4.12 -11.61
C VAL A 68 13.10 -3.07 -11.07
N THR A 69 13.56 -2.06 -10.35
CA THR A 69 12.73 -1.02 -9.75
C THR A 69 12.85 0.34 -10.43
N SER A 70 11.78 1.10 -10.47
CA SER A 70 11.70 2.43 -11.10
C SER A 70 12.38 3.54 -10.30
N ASN A 71 12.44 3.41 -8.96
CA ASN A 71 13.03 4.42 -8.09
C ASN A 71 14.55 4.20 -7.92
N ASP A 72 15.25 5.19 -7.42
CA ASP A 72 16.71 5.16 -7.23
C ASP A 72 17.06 4.65 -5.83
N ALA A 73 17.25 3.32 -5.71
CA ALA A 73 17.60 2.68 -4.44
C ALA A 73 19.03 3.02 -3.97
N SER A 74 19.91 3.59 -4.82
CA SER A 74 21.23 4.06 -4.42
C SER A 74 21.17 5.26 -3.47
N LYS A 75 20.04 5.92 -3.37
CA LYS A 75 19.79 7.03 -2.43
C LYS A 75 19.40 6.58 -1.03
N LEU A 76 19.15 5.28 -0.85
CA LEU A 76 18.87 4.72 0.47
C LEU A 76 20.16 4.67 1.30
N TYR A 77 20.02 4.90 2.59
CA TYR A 77 21.01 4.63 3.62
C TYR A 77 20.43 3.60 4.61
N ASP A 78 21.26 3.02 5.46
CA ASP A 78 20.87 1.98 6.40
C ASP A 78 19.74 2.47 7.32
N GLY A 79 18.64 1.72 7.39
CA GLY A 79 17.44 2.11 8.12
C GLY A 79 16.44 2.96 7.32
N LYS A 80 16.67 3.21 6.02
CA LYS A 80 15.73 3.95 5.17
C LYS A 80 14.85 3.02 4.34
N VAL A 81 13.61 3.45 4.12
CA VAL A 81 12.61 2.79 3.28
C VAL A 81 12.32 3.62 2.04
N GLN A 82 12.01 2.98 0.93
CA GLN A 82 11.64 3.66 -0.31
C GLN A 82 10.46 2.96 -0.98
N TYR A 83 9.46 3.74 -1.38
CA TYR A 83 8.38 3.26 -2.25
C TYR A 83 8.86 3.25 -3.71
N SER A 84 8.56 2.18 -4.42
CA SER A 84 8.93 1.98 -5.81
C SER A 84 7.89 1.13 -6.54
N CYS A 85 8.09 0.90 -7.83
CA CYS A 85 7.37 -0.12 -8.57
C CYS A 85 8.33 -0.95 -9.44
N LEU A 86 7.86 -2.12 -9.83
CA LEU A 86 8.51 -3.04 -10.77
C LEU A 86 7.89 -2.82 -12.15
N PRO A 87 8.53 -2.06 -13.07
CA PRO A 87 8.02 -1.93 -14.44
C PRO A 87 8.17 -3.23 -15.20
N ASN A 88 7.19 -3.56 -16.05
CA ASN A 88 7.29 -4.68 -16.97
C ASN A 88 7.87 -4.24 -18.33
N LYS A 89 8.05 -5.20 -19.23
CA LYS A 89 8.64 -4.94 -20.57
C LYS A 89 7.70 -4.24 -21.54
N ASP A 90 6.40 -4.25 -21.23
CA ASP A 90 5.34 -3.72 -22.10
C ASP A 90 4.86 -2.33 -21.63
N GLY A 91 5.47 -1.78 -20.58
CA GLY A 91 5.19 -0.43 -20.04
C GLY A 91 4.24 -0.39 -18.87
N GLY A 92 3.71 -1.54 -18.42
CA GLY A 92 2.88 -1.64 -17.22
C GLY A 92 3.70 -1.87 -15.95
N ILE A 93 3.01 -2.15 -14.86
CA ILE A 93 3.56 -2.36 -13.53
C ILE A 93 3.32 -3.81 -13.09
N VAL A 94 4.40 -4.56 -12.83
CA VAL A 94 4.34 -5.92 -12.27
C VAL A 94 3.80 -5.89 -10.84
N ASP A 95 4.34 -5.00 -10.02
CA ASP A 95 3.87 -4.70 -8.66
C ASP A 95 4.41 -3.34 -8.18
N ASP A 96 3.79 -2.78 -7.15
CA ASP A 96 4.37 -1.73 -6.34
C ASP A 96 4.88 -2.31 -5.01
N LEU A 97 5.97 -1.75 -4.48
CA LEU A 97 6.67 -2.35 -3.36
C LEU A 97 7.37 -1.32 -2.49
N LEU A 98 7.75 -1.75 -1.30
CA LEU A 98 8.70 -1.03 -0.45
C LEU A 98 10.08 -1.71 -0.52
N VAL A 99 11.13 -0.89 -0.60
CA VAL A 99 12.53 -1.30 -0.55
C VAL A 99 13.13 -0.79 0.76
N TYR A 100 13.57 -1.71 1.60
CA TYR A 100 14.23 -1.45 2.88
C TYR A 100 15.72 -1.68 2.72
N ARG A 101 16.56 -0.73 3.07
CA ARG A 101 18.00 -0.95 3.15
C ARG A 101 18.40 -1.29 4.58
N ILE A 102 18.75 -2.57 4.83
CA ILE A 102 19.19 -3.05 6.14
C ILE A 102 20.66 -2.67 6.37
N ASP A 103 21.48 -2.94 5.38
CA ASP A 103 22.88 -2.50 5.29
C ASP A 103 23.29 -2.36 3.81
N ASP A 104 24.55 -2.07 3.54
CA ASP A 104 25.06 -1.80 2.19
C ASP A 104 24.91 -2.97 1.21
N LYS A 105 24.72 -4.21 1.73
CA LYS A 105 24.62 -5.46 0.95
C LYS A 105 23.33 -6.25 1.20
N THR A 106 22.47 -5.77 2.11
CA THR A 106 21.27 -6.48 2.53
C THR A 106 20.05 -5.59 2.41
N TYR A 107 19.07 -6.05 1.65
CA TYR A 107 17.81 -5.36 1.43
C TYR A 107 16.64 -6.28 1.72
N MET A 108 15.54 -5.69 2.20
CA MET A 108 14.25 -6.37 2.27
C MET A 108 13.28 -5.70 1.30
N LEU A 109 12.59 -6.50 0.50
CA LEU A 109 11.50 -6.04 -0.36
C LEU A 109 10.18 -6.49 0.24
N VAL A 110 9.22 -5.58 0.33
CA VAL A 110 7.86 -5.88 0.80
C VAL A 110 6.89 -5.69 -0.37
N VAL A 111 6.20 -6.77 -0.74
CA VAL A 111 5.39 -6.87 -1.95
C VAL A 111 3.94 -7.21 -1.64
N ASN A 112 3.03 -6.98 -2.60
CA ASN A 112 1.62 -7.30 -2.45
C ASN A 112 1.39 -8.83 -2.40
N ALA A 113 0.50 -9.26 -1.51
CA ALA A 113 0.20 -10.67 -1.25
C ALA A 113 -0.16 -11.46 -2.51
N SER A 114 -0.99 -10.90 -3.39
CA SER A 114 -1.41 -11.55 -4.63
C SER A 114 -0.30 -11.74 -5.65
N ASN A 115 0.82 -11.02 -5.48
CA ASN A 115 1.92 -10.95 -6.43
C ASN A 115 3.20 -11.64 -5.95
N ILE A 116 3.22 -12.23 -4.76
CA ILE A 116 4.44 -12.83 -4.15
C ILE A 116 5.19 -13.74 -5.13
N GLU A 117 4.50 -14.69 -5.77
CA GLU A 117 5.11 -15.61 -6.73
C GLU A 117 5.51 -14.91 -8.03
N LYS A 118 4.66 -14.00 -8.53
CA LYS A 118 4.92 -13.20 -9.74
C LYS A 118 6.17 -12.34 -9.56
N ASP A 119 6.26 -11.62 -8.46
CA ASP A 119 7.38 -10.72 -8.17
C ASP A 119 8.67 -11.48 -7.92
N TRP A 120 8.61 -12.60 -7.18
CA TRP A 120 9.75 -13.47 -6.97
C TRP A 120 10.34 -13.95 -8.30
N ASN A 121 9.48 -14.50 -9.18
CA ASN A 121 9.90 -14.99 -10.49
C ASN A 121 10.41 -13.86 -11.39
N TRP A 122 9.77 -12.69 -11.33
CA TRP A 122 10.20 -11.51 -12.08
C TRP A 122 11.60 -11.06 -11.67
N ILE A 123 11.85 -10.86 -10.39
CA ILE A 123 13.16 -10.44 -9.86
C ILE A 123 14.21 -11.52 -10.15
N GLN A 124 13.88 -12.78 -9.90
CA GLN A 124 14.78 -13.92 -10.17
C GLN A 124 15.20 -13.99 -11.65
N SER A 125 14.32 -13.63 -12.58
CA SER A 125 14.62 -13.64 -14.03
C SER A 125 15.71 -12.63 -14.43
N PHE A 126 16.00 -11.64 -13.59
CA PHE A 126 17.05 -10.65 -13.80
C PHE A 126 18.30 -10.92 -12.94
N ASN A 127 18.30 -11.96 -12.12
CA ASN A 127 19.39 -12.29 -11.20
C ASN A 127 20.51 -13.06 -11.90
N ASP A 128 21.16 -12.43 -12.84
CA ASP A 128 22.27 -13.00 -13.61
C ASP A 128 23.63 -12.91 -12.90
N LYS A 129 23.72 -12.12 -11.81
CA LYS A 129 24.95 -11.94 -11.00
C LYS A 129 24.94 -12.75 -9.70
N GLY A 130 24.00 -13.67 -9.51
CA GLY A 130 23.95 -14.59 -8.37
C GLY A 130 23.71 -13.89 -7.02
N VAL A 131 22.79 -12.92 -6.97
CA VAL A 131 22.35 -12.33 -5.70
C VAL A 131 21.63 -13.42 -4.89
N GLU A 132 22.00 -13.54 -3.61
CA GLU A 132 21.33 -14.45 -2.68
C GLU A 132 19.93 -13.90 -2.37
N MET A 133 18.89 -14.68 -2.66
CA MET A 133 17.50 -14.30 -2.46
C MET A 133 16.80 -15.30 -1.54
N HIS A 134 16.06 -14.79 -0.54
CA HIS A 134 15.26 -15.59 0.38
C HIS A 134 13.82 -15.05 0.43
N ASN A 135 12.86 -15.89 0.10
CA ASN A 135 11.45 -15.60 0.35
C ASN A 135 11.12 -16.02 1.79
N ILE A 136 10.91 -15.06 2.66
CA ILE A 136 10.59 -15.27 4.07
C ILE A 136 9.11 -15.02 4.39
N SER A 137 8.27 -14.79 3.39
CA SER A 137 6.85 -14.41 3.53
C SER A 137 6.07 -15.39 4.42
N ASP A 138 6.23 -16.69 4.22
CA ASP A 138 5.50 -17.71 5.00
C ASP A 138 6.00 -17.85 6.47
N LYS A 139 7.08 -17.17 6.85
CA LYS A 139 7.67 -17.19 8.20
C LYS A 139 7.51 -15.88 8.94
N THR A 140 7.06 -14.82 8.27
CA THR A 140 6.97 -13.47 8.78
C THR A 140 5.53 -13.10 9.09
N SER A 141 5.30 -12.52 10.25
CA SER A 141 4.08 -11.82 10.60
C SER A 141 4.31 -10.32 10.53
N LEU A 142 3.29 -9.59 10.12
CA LEU A 142 3.30 -8.15 9.97
C LEU A 142 2.06 -7.53 10.60
N LEU A 143 2.25 -6.69 11.62
CA LEU A 143 1.20 -5.86 12.19
C LEU A 143 1.39 -4.41 11.77
N ALA A 144 0.37 -3.80 11.19
CA ALA A 144 0.32 -2.36 10.97
C ALA A 144 -0.49 -1.72 12.12
N ILE A 145 0.20 -0.97 12.99
CA ILE A 145 -0.39 -0.27 14.12
C ILE A 145 -0.43 1.21 13.75
N GLN A 146 -1.63 1.69 13.41
CA GLN A 146 -1.81 2.95 12.71
C GLN A 146 -2.70 3.91 13.48
N GLY A 147 -2.38 5.19 13.41
CA GLY A 147 -3.13 6.27 14.00
C GLY A 147 -2.25 7.25 14.78
N PRO A 148 -2.75 8.46 15.10
CA PRO A 148 -1.96 9.51 15.77
C PRO A 148 -1.48 9.16 17.17
N LYS A 149 -2.07 8.15 17.81
CA LYS A 149 -1.68 7.66 19.15
C LYS A 149 -0.82 6.39 19.10
N ALA A 150 -0.38 5.95 17.94
CA ALA A 150 0.37 4.69 17.81
C ALA A 150 1.71 4.73 18.57
N ALA A 151 2.47 5.82 18.46
CA ALA A 151 3.75 5.97 19.17
C ALA A 151 3.56 5.87 20.69
N ASP A 152 2.64 6.62 21.24
CA ASP A 152 2.35 6.62 22.68
C ASP A 152 1.88 5.25 23.18
N ALA A 153 1.00 4.59 22.41
CA ALA A 153 0.46 3.27 22.75
C ALA A 153 1.52 2.18 22.76
N LEU A 154 2.54 2.27 21.90
CA LEU A 154 3.56 1.23 21.72
C LEU A 154 4.86 1.51 22.48
N GLN A 155 5.11 2.73 22.99
CA GLN A 155 6.40 3.13 23.53
C GLN A 155 6.89 2.23 24.66
N SER A 156 6.00 1.69 25.49
CA SER A 156 6.38 0.77 26.57
C SER A 156 6.87 -0.60 26.11
N LEU A 157 6.72 -0.94 24.84
CA LEU A 157 7.12 -2.22 24.27
C LEU A 157 8.53 -2.22 23.67
N THR A 158 9.19 -1.07 23.61
CA THR A 158 10.51 -0.93 22.99
C THR A 158 11.31 0.23 23.59
N ASP A 159 12.64 0.12 23.57
CA ASP A 159 13.55 1.20 23.94
C ASP A 159 13.80 2.18 22.78
N VAL A 160 13.28 1.89 21.58
CA VAL A 160 13.34 2.80 20.43
C VAL A 160 12.44 4.00 20.71
N ASP A 161 12.94 5.21 20.55
CA ASP A 161 12.12 6.44 20.63
C ASP A 161 11.22 6.53 19.39
N LEU A 162 10.00 5.99 19.52
CA LEU A 162 9.04 5.89 18.41
C LEU A 162 8.58 7.27 17.92
N ALA A 163 8.48 8.24 18.83
CA ALA A 163 8.03 9.58 18.48
C ALA A 163 9.04 10.35 17.60
N SER A 164 10.33 10.01 17.69
CA SER A 164 11.39 10.63 16.90
C SER A 164 11.66 9.95 15.56
N MET A 165 11.04 8.80 15.28
CA MET A 165 11.27 8.06 14.03
C MET A 165 10.79 8.86 12.82
N GLU A 166 11.69 9.04 11.85
CA GLU A 166 11.35 9.67 10.58
C GLU A 166 10.41 8.78 9.76
N TYR A 167 9.40 9.38 9.13
CA TYR A 167 8.54 8.65 8.20
C TYR A 167 9.35 8.04 7.05
N TYR A 168 9.09 6.79 6.69
CA TYR A 168 9.90 5.98 5.77
C TYR A 168 11.30 5.68 6.30
N SER A 169 11.44 5.50 7.62
CA SER A 169 12.61 4.91 8.26
C SER A 169 12.23 3.68 9.08
N PHE A 170 13.21 2.84 9.38
CA PHE A 170 13.03 1.69 10.25
C PHE A 170 14.26 1.45 11.11
N VAL A 171 14.07 0.72 12.18
CA VAL A 171 15.14 0.16 13.01
C VAL A 171 14.90 -1.31 13.25
N LYS A 172 15.98 -2.06 13.46
CA LYS A 172 15.92 -3.43 13.95
C LYS A 172 16.27 -3.41 15.44
N GLY A 173 15.35 -3.89 16.27
CA GLY A 173 15.50 -3.79 17.72
C GLY A 173 14.68 -4.83 18.48
N THR A 174 14.56 -4.61 19.79
CA THR A 174 13.68 -5.39 20.65
C THR A 174 12.30 -4.75 20.71
N PHE A 175 11.26 -5.54 20.51
CA PHE A 175 9.87 -5.12 20.62
C PHE A 175 9.07 -6.19 21.39
N ALA A 176 8.31 -5.80 22.39
CA ALA A 176 7.52 -6.70 23.23
C ALA A 176 8.36 -7.88 23.82
N GLY A 177 9.64 -7.63 24.12
CA GLY A 177 10.57 -8.65 24.61
C GLY A 177 10.96 -9.70 23.56
N VAL A 178 10.84 -9.37 22.27
CA VAL A 178 11.32 -10.17 21.14
C VAL A 178 12.43 -9.40 20.44
N GLU A 179 13.57 -10.04 20.24
CA GLU A 179 14.72 -9.45 19.58
C GLU A 179 14.60 -9.52 18.05
N ASN A 180 15.39 -8.71 17.36
CA ASN A 180 15.46 -8.69 15.89
C ASN A 180 14.16 -8.31 15.16
N VAL A 181 13.24 -7.66 15.83
CA VAL A 181 12.01 -7.13 15.23
C VAL A 181 12.34 -5.89 14.40
N ILE A 182 11.77 -5.79 13.20
CA ILE A 182 11.82 -4.57 12.40
C ILE A 182 10.66 -3.68 12.81
N ILE A 183 10.97 -2.48 13.29
CA ILE A 183 10.03 -1.43 13.66
C ILE A 183 10.13 -0.36 12.58
N SER A 184 9.12 -0.21 11.75
CA SER A 184 9.11 0.67 10.59
C SER A 184 8.08 1.78 10.74
N ALA A 185 8.50 3.03 10.56
CA ALA A 185 7.62 4.20 10.51
C ALA A 185 7.00 4.33 9.11
N THR A 186 6.23 3.32 8.73
CA THR A 186 5.52 3.21 7.46
C THR A 186 4.05 2.87 7.69
N GLY A 187 3.25 2.94 6.64
CA GLY A 187 1.84 2.57 6.69
C GLY A 187 1.09 3.00 5.43
N TYR A 188 -0.19 2.62 5.37
CA TYR A 188 -1.04 2.78 4.20
C TYR A 188 -2.34 3.53 4.53
N THR A 189 -2.33 4.33 5.59
CA THR A 189 -3.52 5.00 6.13
C THR A 189 -3.46 6.53 6.07
N GLY A 190 -2.25 7.10 5.98
CA GLY A 190 -2.03 8.53 6.12
C GLY A 190 -2.26 9.07 7.54
N ALA A 191 -2.49 8.19 8.53
CA ALA A 191 -2.75 8.57 9.92
C ALA A 191 -1.50 8.53 10.81
N GLY A 192 -0.33 8.16 10.24
CA GLY A 192 0.87 7.83 10.99
C GLY A 192 0.80 6.45 11.62
N GLY A 193 1.87 6.05 12.26
CA GLY A 193 1.99 4.75 12.92
C GLY A 193 3.16 3.93 12.42
N PHE A 194 3.11 2.64 12.71
CA PHE A 194 4.22 1.73 12.49
C PHE A 194 3.76 0.42 11.86
N GLU A 195 4.69 -0.21 11.18
CA GLU A 195 4.60 -1.60 10.69
C GLU A 195 5.67 -2.41 11.39
N ILE A 196 5.26 -3.50 12.05
CA ILE A 196 6.11 -4.32 12.91
C ILE A 196 6.24 -5.70 12.30
N TYR A 197 7.48 -6.08 11.88
CA TYR A 197 7.79 -7.36 11.24
C TYR A 197 8.52 -8.27 12.23
N PHE A 198 8.04 -9.49 12.37
CA PHE A 198 8.59 -10.48 13.29
C PHE A 198 8.27 -11.91 12.82
N GLU A 199 8.91 -12.90 13.41
CA GLU A 199 8.66 -14.32 13.09
C GLU A 199 7.30 -14.78 13.62
N ASN A 200 6.63 -15.66 12.87
CA ASN A 200 5.27 -16.15 13.16
C ASN A 200 5.10 -16.71 14.56
N GLU A 201 6.15 -17.34 15.13
CA GLU A 201 6.09 -17.93 16.47
C GLU A 201 5.80 -16.92 17.58
N TYR A 202 6.07 -15.63 17.34
CA TYR A 202 5.82 -14.56 18.30
C TYR A 202 4.49 -13.83 18.07
N ALA A 203 3.70 -14.24 17.08
CA ALA A 203 2.53 -13.47 16.63
C ALA A 203 1.49 -13.26 17.73
N GLU A 204 1.09 -14.34 18.41
CA GLU A 204 0.11 -14.22 19.50
C GLU A 204 0.64 -13.41 20.68
N LYS A 205 1.91 -13.63 21.07
CA LYS A 205 2.55 -12.87 22.15
C LYS A 205 2.57 -11.37 21.85
N ILE A 206 3.03 -10.99 20.66
CA ILE A 206 3.15 -9.59 20.26
C ILE A 206 1.75 -8.97 20.15
N TRP A 207 0.78 -9.66 19.54
CA TRP A 207 -0.60 -9.22 19.47
C TRP A 207 -1.16 -8.90 20.86
N ASP A 208 -1.07 -9.83 21.80
CA ASP A 208 -1.61 -9.66 23.14
C ASP A 208 -0.94 -8.50 23.90
N LEU A 209 0.39 -8.36 23.80
CA LEU A 209 1.14 -7.27 24.43
C LEU A 209 0.85 -5.91 23.80
N VAL A 210 0.63 -5.84 22.48
CA VAL A 210 0.22 -4.62 21.78
C VAL A 210 -1.14 -4.14 22.29
N PHE A 211 -2.11 -5.05 22.44
CA PHE A 211 -3.43 -4.70 22.98
C PHE A 211 -3.41 -4.33 24.46
N GLU A 212 -2.57 -5.00 25.26
CA GLU A 212 -2.36 -4.63 26.67
C GLU A 212 -1.77 -3.23 26.80
N ALA A 213 -0.67 -2.94 26.07
CA ALA A 213 -0.02 -1.63 26.10
C ALA A 213 -0.93 -0.51 25.56
N GLY A 214 -1.70 -0.80 24.53
CA GLY A 214 -2.62 0.16 23.88
C GLY A 214 -3.96 0.34 24.60
N LYS A 215 -4.24 -0.38 25.70
CA LYS A 215 -5.53 -0.39 26.37
C LYS A 215 -6.00 1.00 26.82
N SER A 216 -5.12 1.80 27.38
CA SER A 216 -5.43 3.17 27.81
C SER A 216 -5.71 4.13 26.63
N TYR A 217 -5.31 3.77 25.43
CA TYR A 217 -5.56 4.50 24.18
C TYR A 217 -6.76 3.96 23.41
N ASN A 218 -7.50 3.00 23.98
CA ASN A 218 -8.64 2.36 23.35
C ASN A 218 -8.30 1.72 21.99
N ILE A 219 -7.14 1.07 21.92
CA ILE A 219 -6.67 0.36 20.72
C ILE A 219 -7.68 -0.70 20.27
N LYS A 220 -7.91 -0.80 18.98
CA LYS A 220 -8.89 -1.73 18.39
C LYS A 220 -8.28 -2.54 17.24
N PRO A 221 -8.76 -3.78 17.04
CA PRO A 221 -8.46 -4.52 15.82
C PRO A 221 -9.23 -3.91 14.64
N ILE A 222 -8.58 -3.84 13.48
CA ILE A 222 -9.10 -3.18 12.29
C ILE A 222 -9.04 -4.13 11.10
N GLY A 223 -10.13 -4.24 10.37
CA GLY A 223 -10.24 -5.11 9.20
C GLY A 223 -9.85 -4.45 7.88
N LEU A 224 -9.72 -5.27 6.84
CA LEU A 224 -9.26 -4.83 5.51
C LEU A 224 -10.22 -3.84 4.83
N ALA A 225 -11.51 -3.84 5.18
CA ALA A 225 -12.47 -2.89 4.61
C ALA A 225 -12.17 -1.44 5.04
N ALA A 226 -11.77 -1.22 6.31
CA ALA A 226 -11.32 0.08 6.77
C ALA A 226 -9.94 0.45 6.18
N ARG A 227 -9.04 -0.54 5.97
CA ARG A 227 -7.77 -0.32 5.25
C ARG A 227 -8.03 0.29 3.87
N ASP A 228 -9.02 -0.23 3.13
CA ASP A 228 -9.35 0.28 1.79
C ASP A 228 -9.94 1.70 1.83
N THR A 229 -10.84 2.02 2.76
CA THR A 229 -11.37 3.38 2.87
C THR A 229 -10.30 4.39 3.29
N LEU A 230 -9.39 4.01 4.21
CA LEU A 230 -8.29 4.85 4.69
C LEU A 230 -7.29 5.17 3.57
N ARG A 231 -6.82 4.15 2.82
CA ARG A 231 -5.87 4.35 1.73
C ARG A 231 -6.47 5.19 0.60
N LEU A 232 -7.75 4.95 0.29
CA LEU A 232 -8.43 5.68 -0.80
C LEU A 232 -8.59 7.17 -0.47
N GLU A 233 -8.90 7.53 0.77
CA GLU A 233 -8.93 8.94 1.21
C GLU A 233 -7.58 9.64 1.00
N MET A 234 -6.47 8.91 1.04
CA MET A 234 -5.13 9.43 0.74
C MET A 234 -4.77 9.40 -0.74
N GLY A 235 -5.58 8.76 -1.58
CA GLY A 235 -5.28 8.56 -2.99
C GLY A 235 -4.16 7.54 -3.23
N PHE A 236 -3.90 6.63 -2.28
CA PHE A 236 -2.90 5.58 -2.45
C PHE A 236 -3.44 4.48 -3.36
N CYS A 237 -2.63 4.08 -4.34
CA CYS A 237 -2.99 3.03 -5.28
C CYS A 237 -3.13 1.66 -4.59
N LEU A 238 -4.07 0.87 -5.07
CA LEU A 238 -4.20 -0.55 -4.77
C LEU A 238 -3.86 -1.34 -6.04
N TYR A 239 -2.84 -2.20 -5.95
CA TYR A 239 -2.48 -3.08 -7.07
C TYR A 239 -3.63 -4.04 -7.42
N GLY A 240 -3.87 -4.21 -8.71
CA GLY A 240 -5.01 -4.96 -9.24
C GLY A 240 -6.28 -4.13 -9.41
N ASN A 241 -6.31 -2.91 -8.86
CA ASN A 241 -7.40 -1.95 -9.04
C ASN A 241 -6.92 -0.70 -9.79
N ASP A 242 -6.03 0.08 -9.16
CA ASP A 242 -5.59 1.39 -9.66
C ASP A 242 -4.33 1.29 -10.52
N ILE A 243 -3.53 0.28 -10.31
CA ILE A 243 -2.33 -0.05 -11.08
C ILE A 243 -2.26 -1.55 -11.32
N ASP A 244 -1.73 -1.94 -12.47
CA ASP A 244 -1.59 -3.33 -12.90
C ASP A 244 -0.58 -3.47 -14.06
N ASP A 245 -0.51 -4.66 -14.65
CA ASP A 245 0.38 -4.96 -15.79
C ASP A 245 0.09 -4.13 -17.06
N THR A 246 -1.03 -3.43 -17.14
CA THR A 246 -1.47 -2.60 -18.30
C THR A 246 -1.38 -1.10 -18.06
N THR A 247 -1.02 -0.68 -16.87
CA THR A 247 -0.95 0.74 -16.47
C THR A 247 0.49 1.17 -16.26
N SER A 248 0.91 2.27 -16.90
CA SER A 248 2.26 2.76 -16.71
C SER A 248 2.40 3.60 -15.43
N PRO A 249 3.58 3.64 -14.80
CA PRO A 249 3.82 4.50 -13.65
C PRO A 249 3.61 5.99 -13.97
N ILE A 250 3.78 6.40 -15.23
CA ILE A 250 3.57 7.81 -15.64
C ILE A 250 2.08 8.14 -15.68
N GLU A 251 1.25 7.26 -16.27
CA GLU A 251 -0.21 7.41 -16.29
C GLU A 251 -0.82 7.34 -14.90
N ALA A 252 -0.27 6.51 -14.02
CA ALA A 252 -0.71 6.31 -12.64
C ALA A 252 -0.34 7.47 -11.69
N GLY A 253 0.38 8.50 -12.17
CA GLY A 253 0.85 9.59 -11.33
C GLY A 253 2.05 9.23 -10.45
N LEU A 254 2.70 8.08 -10.70
CA LEU A 254 3.87 7.58 -9.99
C LEU A 254 5.20 8.06 -10.60
N GLY A 255 5.17 9.12 -11.41
CA GLY A 255 6.37 9.72 -12.01
C GLY A 255 7.39 10.20 -10.98
N TRP A 256 6.95 10.53 -9.75
CA TRP A 256 7.83 10.96 -8.67
C TRP A 256 8.74 9.83 -8.12
N ILE A 257 8.36 8.56 -8.30
CA ILE A 257 9.17 7.37 -8.00
C ILE A 257 9.77 6.73 -9.27
N THR A 258 9.67 7.36 -10.43
CA THR A 258 10.23 6.85 -11.69
C THR A 258 11.42 7.70 -12.09
N LYS A 259 12.63 7.22 -11.77
CA LYS A 259 13.88 8.00 -11.83
C LYS A 259 14.69 7.63 -13.06
N PHE A 260 14.59 8.42 -14.12
CA PHE A 260 15.32 8.24 -15.37
C PHE A 260 16.82 8.63 -15.28
N SER A 261 17.31 9.00 -14.10
CA SER A 261 18.75 9.21 -13.85
C SER A 261 19.56 7.92 -13.80
N LYS A 262 18.92 6.77 -13.84
CA LYS A 262 19.50 5.43 -13.90
C LYS A 262 18.75 4.56 -14.91
N PRO A 263 19.40 3.56 -15.53
CA PRO A 263 18.71 2.56 -16.32
C PRO A 263 17.93 1.59 -15.40
N PHE A 264 16.75 1.19 -15.84
CA PHE A 264 15.94 0.13 -15.24
C PHE A 264 15.08 -0.53 -16.31
N THR A 265 14.40 -1.61 -15.98
CA THR A 265 13.56 -2.35 -16.94
C THR A 265 12.57 -1.41 -17.61
N ASN A 266 12.65 -1.34 -18.95
CA ASN A 266 11.81 -0.51 -19.82
C ASN A 266 11.92 1.01 -19.61
N SER A 267 13.00 1.51 -18.99
CA SER A 267 13.18 2.94 -18.70
C SER A 267 13.16 3.83 -19.95
N GLU A 268 13.73 3.37 -21.06
CA GLU A 268 13.77 4.16 -22.31
C GLU A 268 12.37 4.40 -22.88
N ALA A 269 11.53 3.35 -22.95
CA ALA A 269 10.15 3.48 -23.43
C ALA A 269 9.29 4.32 -22.50
N LEU A 270 9.45 4.19 -21.18
CA LEU A 270 8.74 5.01 -20.19
C LEU A 270 9.18 6.48 -20.25
N GLN A 271 10.47 6.75 -20.49
CA GLN A 271 10.95 8.10 -20.70
C GLN A 271 10.37 8.71 -21.98
N ALA A 272 10.36 7.96 -23.08
CA ALA A 272 9.74 8.38 -24.33
C ALA A 272 8.24 8.68 -24.17
N GLN A 273 7.51 7.83 -23.43
CA GLN A 273 6.10 8.08 -23.09
C GLN A 273 5.93 9.39 -22.30
N LYS A 274 6.81 9.65 -21.32
CA LYS A 274 6.77 10.91 -20.55
C LYS A 274 7.02 12.13 -21.42
N GLU A 275 7.96 12.06 -22.36
CA GLU A 275 8.30 13.15 -23.28
C GLU A 275 7.20 13.39 -24.32
N ALA A 276 6.63 12.34 -24.90
CA ALA A 276 5.51 12.44 -25.85
C ALA A 276 4.20 12.87 -25.18
N GLY A 277 4.08 12.69 -23.87
CA GLY A 277 2.87 12.90 -23.10
C GLY A 277 1.96 11.67 -23.05
N ILE A 278 1.30 11.51 -21.91
CA ILE A 278 0.36 10.41 -21.68
C ILE A 278 -0.97 10.66 -22.36
N GLN A 279 -1.68 9.59 -22.75
CA GLN A 279 -3.01 9.67 -23.37
C GLN A 279 -4.13 9.62 -22.33
N ARG A 280 -3.90 8.98 -21.19
CA ARG A 280 -4.83 8.86 -20.07
C ARG A 280 -4.09 9.11 -18.76
N LYS A 281 -4.84 9.46 -17.70
CA LYS A 281 -4.26 9.73 -16.39
C LYS A 281 -5.17 9.22 -15.29
N LEU A 282 -4.59 8.63 -14.25
CA LEU A 282 -5.28 8.33 -13.01
C LEU A 282 -5.59 9.64 -12.27
N VAL A 283 -6.86 9.85 -11.97
CA VAL A 283 -7.35 11.03 -11.25
C VAL A 283 -8.21 10.64 -10.07
N GLY A 284 -8.28 11.53 -9.08
CA GLY A 284 -9.29 11.47 -8.04
C GLY A 284 -10.53 12.25 -8.46
N PHE A 285 -11.70 11.83 -8.02
CA PHE A 285 -12.93 12.59 -8.21
C PHE A 285 -13.85 12.46 -6.98
N GLU A 286 -14.62 13.53 -6.72
CA GLU A 286 -15.70 13.55 -5.73
C GLU A 286 -17.05 13.53 -6.46
N MET A 287 -17.99 12.72 -5.95
CA MET A 287 -19.37 12.76 -6.45
C MET A 287 -20.04 14.07 -6.03
N ILE A 288 -20.69 14.73 -6.99
CA ILE A 288 -21.54 15.91 -6.74
C ILE A 288 -22.94 15.43 -6.40
N ASP A 289 -23.50 14.56 -7.24
CA ASP A 289 -24.81 13.98 -7.01
C ASP A 289 -24.71 12.64 -6.25
N ARG A 290 -25.82 12.20 -5.69
CA ARG A 290 -25.88 10.99 -4.86
C ARG A 290 -25.61 9.73 -5.68
N GLY A 291 -24.53 9.05 -5.34
CA GLY A 291 -24.11 7.77 -5.91
C GLY A 291 -22.75 7.35 -5.33
N ILE A 292 -22.49 6.05 -5.25
CA ILE A 292 -21.21 5.52 -4.80
C ILE A 292 -20.51 4.89 -5.99
N PRO A 293 -19.35 5.42 -6.42
CA PRO A 293 -18.59 4.84 -7.52
C PRO A 293 -18.04 3.46 -7.14
N ARG A 294 -17.94 2.56 -8.11
CA ARG A 294 -17.39 1.22 -7.93
C ARG A 294 -16.45 0.89 -9.07
N HIS A 295 -15.56 -0.05 -8.80
CA HIS A 295 -14.65 -0.58 -9.80
C HIS A 295 -15.40 -0.97 -11.08
N ASP A 296 -14.80 -0.68 -12.23
CA ASP A 296 -15.30 -0.90 -13.59
C ASP A 296 -16.48 -0.01 -14.04
N TYR A 297 -17.00 0.89 -13.21
CA TYR A 297 -17.98 1.86 -13.71
C TYR A 297 -17.35 2.78 -14.74
N GLU A 298 -18.06 3.02 -15.83
CA GLU A 298 -17.61 3.93 -16.89
C GLU A 298 -17.63 5.38 -16.42
N ILE A 299 -16.66 6.15 -16.90
CA ILE A 299 -16.62 7.60 -16.75
C ILE A 299 -16.92 8.22 -18.09
N ALA A 300 -17.90 9.13 -18.15
CA ALA A 300 -18.32 9.83 -19.36
C ALA A 300 -18.10 11.34 -19.25
N ASP A 301 -18.05 12.01 -20.40
CA ASP A 301 -18.13 13.45 -20.50
C ASP A 301 -19.59 13.95 -20.45
N ALA A 302 -19.80 15.27 -20.62
CA ALA A 302 -21.13 15.89 -20.60
C ALA A 302 -22.02 15.48 -21.78
N ASP A 303 -21.43 15.01 -22.86
CA ASP A 303 -22.13 14.56 -24.07
C ASP A 303 -22.45 13.06 -24.03
N GLY A 304 -22.02 12.36 -22.97
CA GLY A 304 -22.22 10.93 -22.79
C GLY A 304 -21.16 10.04 -23.45
N ASN A 305 -20.09 10.60 -23.99
CA ASN A 305 -18.99 9.81 -24.54
C ASN A 305 -18.18 9.21 -23.41
N ILE A 306 -17.82 7.93 -23.53
CA ILE A 306 -16.98 7.23 -22.53
C ILE A 306 -15.54 7.74 -22.66
N ILE A 307 -15.02 8.33 -21.59
CA ILE A 307 -13.69 8.91 -21.49
C ILE A 307 -12.77 8.16 -20.54
N GLY A 308 -13.29 7.17 -19.82
CA GLY A 308 -12.50 6.44 -18.86
C GLY A 308 -13.28 5.42 -18.04
N LYS A 309 -12.62 4.95 -16.96
CA LYS A 309 -13.16 3.91 -16.08
C LYS A 309 -12.73 4.13 -14.63
N VAL A 310 -13.64 3.85 -13.70
CA VAL A 310 -13.39 3.86 -12.25
C VAL A 310 -12.54 2.65 -11.88
N THR A 311 -11.49 2.87 -11.09
CA THR A 311 -10.62 1.82 -10.56
C THR A 311 -10.91 1.52 -9.09
N SER A 312 -11.20 2.55 -8.29
CA SER A 312 -11.57 2.43 -6.89
C SER A 312 -12.64 3.45 -6.51
N GLY A 313 -13.51 3.10 -5.58
CA GLY A 313 -14.53 4.03 -5.12
C GLY A 313 -15.20 3.61 -3.83
N THR A 314 -15.54 4.58 -2.99
CA THR A 314 -16.17 4.36 -1.69
C THR A 314 -16.99 5.56 -1.24
N GLN A 315 -17.85 5.32 -0.23
CA GLN A 315 -18.32 6.39 0.64
C GLN A 315 -17.23 6.68 1.66
N ALA A 316 -16.53 7.80 1.55
CA ALA A 316 -15.44 8.17 2.43
C ALA A 316 -15.95 8.51 3.84
N PRO A 317 -15.56 7.75 4.88
CA PRO A 317 -16.08 7.97 6.22
C PRO A 317 -15.67 9.32 6.82
N SER A 318 -14.42 9.77 6.62
CA SER A 318 -13.95 11.06 7.15
C SER A 318 -14.61 12.25 6.45
N LEU A 319 -14.90 12.14 5.17
CA LEU A 319 -15.41 13.24 4.36
C LEU A 319 -16.93 13.26 4.26
N GLN A 320 -17.58 12.14 4.62
CA GLN A 320 -19.02 11.90 4.43
C GLN A 320 -19.48 12.14 2.97
N LYS A 321 -18.58 11.90 2.03
CA LYS A 321 -18.77 12.06 0.58
C LYS A 321 -18.37 10.77 -0.14
N ALA A 322 -19.01 10.53 -1.27
CA ALA A 322 -18.55 9.47 -2.16
C ALA A 322 -17.38 9.99 -3.01
N ILE A 323 -16.28 9.24 -3.01
CA ILE A 323 -15.05 9.54 -3.74
C ILE A 323 -14.62 8.34 -4.57
N GLY A 324 -13.82 8.58 -5.58
CA GLY A 324 -13.23 7.52 -6.38
C GLY A 324 -11.95 7.92 -7.09
N MET A 325 -11.28 6.91 -7.59
CA MET A 325 -10.13 7.03 -8.49
C MET A 325 -10.50 6.37 -9.82
N GLY A 326 -9.92 6.85 -10.91
CA GLY A 326 -10.14 6.26 -12.22
C GLY A 326 -9.23 6.86 -13.28
N TYR A 327 -9.01 6.12 -14.35
CA TYR A 327 -8.32 6.65 -15.52
C TYR A 327 -9.31 7.39 -16.40
N VAL A 328 -8.92 8.59 -16.81
CA VAL A 328 -9.64 9.40 -17.79
C VAL A 328 -8.71 9.82 -18.92
N ALA A 329 -9.26 10.07 -20.11
CA ALA A 329 -8.50 10.69 -21.20
C ALA A 329 -7.86 11.99 -20.70
N LYS A 330 -6.63 12.26 -21.11
CA LYS A 330 -5.78 13.34 -20.57
C LYS A 330 -6.48 14.69 -20.54
N ASP A 331 -7.27 15.02 -21.56
CA ASP A 331 -7.95 16.30 -21.67
C ASP A 331 -8.98 16.55 -20.56
N PHE A 332 -9.48 15.47 -19.94
CA PHE A 332 -10.43 15.50 -18.83
C PHE A 332 -9.74 15.39 -17.44
N SER A 333 -8.42 15.33 -17.39
CA SER A 333 -7.68 15.05 -16.13
C SER A 333 -7.42 16.28 -15.24
N LYS A 334 -7.82 17.48 -15.70
CA LYS A 334 -7.58 18.73 -14.95
C LYS A 334 -8.51 18.82 -13.73
N GLU A 335 -7.96 19.28 -12.61
CA GLU A 335 -8.76 19.59 -11.41
C GLU A 335 -9.92 20.55 -11.75
N GLY A 336 -11.09 20.26 -11.21
CA GLY A 336 -12.33 21.00 -11.43
C GLY A 336 -13.13 20.53 -12.65
N THR A 337 -12.60 19.65 -13.50
CA THR A 337 -13.33 19.09 -14.64
C THR A 337 -14.53 18.30 -14.16
N GLU A 338 -15.71 18.59 -14.71
CA GLU A 338 -16.92 17.80 -14.49
C GLU A 338 -16.88 16.55 -15.35
N VAL A 339 -17.19 15.42 -14.70
CA VAL A 339 -17.30 14.09 -15.33
C VAL A 339 -18.54 13.39 -14.81
N PHE A 340 -18.97 12.32 -15.47
CA PHE A 340 -20.18 11.58 -15.10
C PHE A 340 -19.82 10.12 -14.90
N ILE A 341 -20.22 9.56 -13.75
CA ILE A 341 -20.02 8.15 -13.45
C ILE A 341 -21.30 7.40 -13.80
N ASN A 342 -21.22 6.42 -14.70
CA ASN A 342 -22.37 5.62 -15.11
C ASN A 342 -22.68 4.57 -14.05
N ILE A 343 -23.64 4.88 -13.17
CA ILE A 343 -24.12 3.99 -12.11
C ILE A 343 -25.45 3.40 -12.54
N ARG A 344 -25.49 2.08 -12.81
CA ARG A 344 -26.72 1.39 -13.27
C ARG A 344 -27.37 2.10 -14.47
N ASN A 345 -26.57 2.44 -15.46
CA ASN A 345 -26.96 3.17 -16.68
C ASN A 345 -27.50 4.60 -16.45
N THR A 346 -27.20 5.20 -15.30
CA THR A 346 -27.54 6.59 -15.00
C THR A 346 -26.24 7.38 -14.82
N PRO A 347 -26.00 8.44 -15.61
CA PRO A 347 -24.85 9.31 -15.45
C PRO A 347 -25.01 10.16 -14.17
N ILE A 348 -24.13 9.96 -13.21
CA ILE A 348 -24.13 10.69 -11.94
C ILE A 348 -22.94 11.65 -11.94
N LYS A 349 -23.24 12.93 -11.70
CA LYS A 349 -22.27 14.01 -11.77
C LYS A 349 -21.18 13.88 -10.72
N ALA A 350 -19.94 14.07 -11.13
CA ALA A 350 -18.74 14.10 -10.31
C ALA A 350 -17.79 15.20 -10.78
N LYS A 351 -16.76 15.47 -10.00
CA LYS A 351 -15.75 16.47 -10.31
C LYS A 351 -14.36 15.94 -9.98
N VAL A 352 -13.42 16.13 -10.91
CA VAL A 352 -12.01 15.79 -10.71
C VAL A 352 -11.40 16.67 -9.62
N VAL A 353 -10.68 16.04 -8.66
CA VAL A 353 -10.03 16.70 -7.53
C VAL A 353 -8.57 16.23 -7.40
N LYS A 354 -7.78 16.99 -6.63
CA LYS A 354 -6.40 16.60 -6.28
C LYS A 354 -6.36 15.60 -5.14
N PHE A 355 -5.32 14.77 -5.15
CA PHE A 355 -4.92 13.96 -4.00
C PHE A 355 -4.12 14.79 -2.98
N PRO A 356 -4.16 14.44 -1.68
CA PRO A 356 -5.12 13.51 -1.07
C PRO A 356 -6.52 14.11 -0.98
N PHE A 357 -7.55 13.26 -0.86
CA PHE A 357 -8.91 13.71 -0.60
C PHE A 357 -9.07 14.22 0.84
N TYR A 358 -8.47 13.52 1.79
CA TYR A 358 -8.43 13.88 3.21
C TYR A 358 -7.13 14.62 3.52
N LYS A 359 -7.24 15.77 4.18
CA LYS A 359 -6.10 16.66 4.51
C LYS A 359 -5.96 16.83 6.01
#